data_eddb43b1aeb41bb9ce1f72e268479a1d
#
_entry.id   eddb43b1aeb41bb9ce1f72e268479a1d
#
_cell.length_a   1.000
_cell.length_b   1.000
_cell.length_c   1.000
_cell.angle_alpha   90.00
_cell.angle_beta   90.00
_cell.angle_gamma   90.00
#
_symmetry.space_group_name_H-M   'P 1'
#
loop_
_entity.id
_entity.type
_entity.pdbx_description
1 polymer ?
#
loop_
_entity_poly.entity_id
_entity_poly.type
_entity_poly.pdbx_seq_one_letter_code
_entity_poly.pdbx_strand_id
1 'polypeptide(L)'
;LNVRFKILHLLASILTMIALFSVNLRVMGRPNIAIITQETILTPFYGLGIPDYYVRPAFIAVLVVVAVVLVARFLASDFGLAMRATGANQRMARANGIDTGMHIYAGMALSNALVGLAGALFAQTNGFADVTSGLGTIVVGLAAVIVGETLLPSRFLVLALVGCVVGSVVYGIAVQLALSADVIGLKASDLNLATAVLVTIALVLPRLRGRSVS
;
A
#
# COMPACT_ATOMS: atom_id res chain seq x y z
N LEU A 1 5.81 -16.04 13.31
CA LEU A 1 7.27 -16.17 13.43
C LEU A 1 7.83 -15.17 14.44
N ASN A 2 7.60 -13.85 14.26
CA ASN A 2 8.18 -12.83 15.14
C ASN A 2 7.67 -12.93 16.59
N VAL A 3 6.35 -12.92 16.82
CA VAL A 3 5.76 -12.90 18.18
C VAL A 3 6.11 -14.17 18.99
N ARG A 4 6.13 -15.34 18.34
CA ARG A 4 6.34 -16.63 19.04
C ARG A 4 7.83 -17.03 19.11
N PHE A 5 8.61 -16.75 18.06
CA PHE A 5 10.00 -17.19 17.94
C PHE A 5 11.00 -16.04 18.05
N LYS A 6 10.55 -14.81 18.27
CA LYS A 6 11.39 -13.59 18.38
C LYS A 6 12.34 -13.37 17.19
N ILE A 7 12.01 -13.89 16.02
CA ILE A 7 12.78 -13.68 14.79
C ILE A 7 12.60 -12.21 14.36
N LEU A 8 13.64 -11.60 13.83
CA LEU A 8 13.61 -10.23 13.31
C LEU A 8 12.46 -10.08 12.29
N HIS A 9 11.68 -9.01 12.42
CA HIS A 9 10.52 -8.74 11.55
C HIS A 9 10.89 -8.79 10.07
N LEU A 10 12.02 -8.17 9.70
CA LEU A 10 12.51 -8.13 8.33
C LEU A 10 12.79 -9.53 7.77
N LEU A 11 13.49 -10.37 8.54
CA LEU A 11 13.80 -11.74 8.13
C LEU A 11 12.54 -12.58 7.97
N ALA A 12 11.61 -12.49 8.93
CA ALA A 12 10.33 -13.19 8.87
C ALA A 12 9.50 -12.79 7.63
N SER A 13 9.52 -11.49 7.28
CA SER A 13 8.82 -10.97 6.08
C SER A 13 9.44 -11.50 4.79
N ILE A 14 10.77 -11.51 4.68
CA ILE A 14 11.49 -12.04 3.51
C ILE A 14 11.20 -13.53 3.34
N LEU A 15 11.27 -14.33 4.40
CA LEU A 15 10.97 -15.77 4.35
C LEU A 15 9.52 -16.03 3.90
N THR A 16 8.58 -15.26 4.43
CA THR A 16 7.17 -15.36 4.03
C THR A 16 6.97 -14.97 2.57
N MET A 17 7.64 -13.92 2.09
CA MET A 17 7.60 -13.48 0.70
C MET A 17 8.10 -14.58 -0.25
N ILE A 18 9.24 -15.21 0.06
CA ILE A 18 9.81 -16.31 -0.75
C ILE A 18 8.87 -17.53 -0.77
N ALA A 19 8.31 -17.88 0.38
CA ALA A 19 7.36 -18.98 0.48
C ALA A 19 6.08 -18.71 -0.35
N LEU A 20 5.50 -17.51 -0.22
CA LEU A 20 4.32 -17.09 -0.97
C LEU A 20 4.59 -17.01 -2.48
N PHE A 21 5.78 -16.56 -2.89
CA PHE A 21 6.18 -16.55 -4.29
C PHE A 21 6.09 -17.96 -4.91
N SER A 22 6.63 -18.97 -4.22
CA SER A 22 6.58 -20.36 -4.68
C SER A 22 5.16 -20.92 -4.70
N VAL A 23 4.33 -20.59 -3.70
CA VAL A 23 2.92 -20.98 -3.65
C VAL A 23 2.14 -20.35 -4.79
N ASN A 24 2.31 -19.05 -5.01
CA ASN A 24 1.63 -18.33 -6.10
C ASN A 24 2.01 -18.90 -7.46
N LEU A 25 3.29 -19.16 -7.70
CA LEU A 25 3.74 -19.76 -8.96
C LEU A 25 3.13 -21.17 -9.19
N ARG A 26 2.98 -21.94 -8.13
CA ARG A 26 2.35 -23.27 -8.19
C ARG A 26 0.85 -23.20 -8.46
N VAL A 27 0.16 -22.22 -7.86
CA VAL A 27 -1.29 -22.03 -8.08
C VAL A 27 -1.56 -21.46 -9.47
N MET A 28 -0.77 -20.47 -9.90
CA MET A 28 -0.93 -19.83 -11.20
C MET A 28 -0.44 -20.70 -12.37
N GLY A 29 0.48 -21.64 -12.14
CA GLY A 29 1.08 -22.51 -13.16
C GLY A 29 2.06 -21.78 -14.10
N ARG A 30 2.04 -20.44 -14.15
CA ARG A 30 2.94 -19.60 -14.94
C ARG A 30 3.15 -18.24 -14.24
N PRO A 31 4.28 -17.57 -14.51
CA PRO A 31 4.59 -16.29 -13.81
C PRO A 31 3.61 -15.15 -14.11
N ASN A 32 3.02 -15.15 -15.30
CA ASN A 32 2.06 -14.14 -15.74
C ASN A 32 0.82 -14.80 -16.34
N ILE A 33 -0.37 -14.36 -15.93
CA ILE A 33 -1.66 -14.82 -16.45
C ILE A 33 -2.46 -13.62 -16.93
N ALA A 34 -2.89 -13.65 -18.20
CA ALA A 34 -3.82 -12.67 -18.75
C ALA A 34 -5.24 -12.95 -18.24
N ILE A 35 -5.91 -11.90 -17.76
CA ILE A 35 -7.28 -11.95 -17.20
C ILE A 35 -8.26 -11.17 -18.13
N ILE A 36 -7.77 -10.60 -19.22
CA ILE A 36 -8.54 -9.73 -20.13
C ILE A 36 -9.83 -10.40 -20.65
N THR A 37 -9.80 -11.74 -20.82
CA THR A 37 -10.94 -12.50 -21.32
C THR A 37 -11.92 -12.97 -20.24
N GLN A 38 -11.60 -12.73 -18.98
CA GLN A 38 -12.43 -13.16 -17.86
C GLN A 38 -13.37 -12.01 -17.43
N GLU A 39 -14.56 -12.40 -16.96
CA GLU A 39 -15.45 -11.44 -16.32
C GLU A 39 -14.83 -10.88 -15.05
N THR A 40 -14.80 -9.57 -14.94
CA THR A 40 -14.27 -8.85 -13.78
C THR A 40 -15.40 -8.22 -12.98
N ILE A 41 -15.11 -7.79 -11.74
CA ILE A 41 -16.08 -7.02 -10.93
C ILE A 41 -16.54 -5.74 -11.66
N LEU A 42 -15.76 -5.26 -12.62
CA LEU A 42 -16.09 -4.07 -13.41
C LEU A 42 -17.06 -4.36 -14.57
N THR A 43 -17.16 -5.61 -15.03
CA THR A 43 -17.99 -6.01 -16.18
C THR A 43 -19.45 -5.53 -16.09
N PRO A 44 -20.16 -5.65 -14.95
CA PRO A 44 -21.54 -5.21 -14.85
C PRO A 44 -21.71 -3.67 -14.91
N PHE A 45 -20.63 -2.92 -14.70
CA PHE A 45 -20.68 -1.45 -14.72
C PHE A 45 -20.44 -0.85 -16.11
N TYR A 46 -19.90 -1.61 -17.06
CA TYR A 46 -19.68 -1.16 -18.43
C TYR A 46 -20.97 -0.99 -19.26
N GLY A 47 -22.12 -1.48 -18.76
CA GLY A 47 -23.42 -1.34 -19.43
C GLY A 47 -24.26 -0.13 -19.01
N LEU A 48 -23.79 0.72 -18.10
CA LEU A 48 -24.55 1.81 -17.47
C LEU A 48 -24.58 3.13 -18.29
N GLY A 49 -24.08 3.13 -19.53
CA GLY A 49 -24.06 4.34 -20.38
C GLY A 49 -23.03 5.40 -19.96
N ILE A 50 -22.15 5.08 -19.03
CA ILE A 50 -21.03 5.95 -18.60
C ILE A 50 -19.82 5.60 -19.47
N PRO A 51 -19.05 6.59 -19.98
CA PRO A 51 -17.84 6.31 -20.72
C PRO A 51 -16.86 5.43 -19.92
N ASP A 52 -16.39 4.35 -20.51
CA ASP A 52 -15.57 3.30 -19.86
C ASP A 52 -14.33 3.84 -19.13
N TYR A 53 -13.78 4.96 -19.61
CA TYR A 53 -12.59 5.55 -18.98
C TYR A 53 -12.88 6.22 -17.62
N TYR A 54 -14.14 6.53 -17.28
CA TYR A 54 -14.51 7.03 -15.95
C TYR A 54 -14.92 5.91 -14.98
N VAL A 55 -15.41 4.77 -15.49
CA VAL A 55 -15.92 3.67 -14.67
C VAL A 55 -14.83 3.13 -13.75
N ARG A 56 -13.62 2.86 -14.30
CA ARG A 56 -12.50 2.31 -13.53
C ARG A 56 -12.03 3.24 -12.39
N PRO A 57 -11.70 4.52 -12.64
CA PRO A 57 -11.25 5.40 -11.57
C PRO A 57 -12.34 5.71 -10.55
N ALA A 58 -13.60 5.83 -10.96
CA ALA A 58 -14.73 6.06 -10.06
C ALA A 58 -14.94 4.86 -9.11
N PHE A 59 -14.92 3.64 -9.65
CA PHE A 59 -15.05 2.42 -8.85
C PHE A 59 -13.91 2.29 -7.82
N ILE A 60 -12.67 2.50 -8.26
CA ILE A 60 -11.51 2.46 -7.35
C ILE A 60 -11.62 3.55 -6.29
N ALA A 61 -12.01 4.76 -6.65
CA ALA A 61 -12.18 5.87 -5.70
C ALA A 61 -13.22 5.53 -4.63
N VAL A 62 -14.37 4.95 -5.00
CA VAL A 62 -15.38 4.50 -4.05
C VAL A 62 -14.82 3.43 -3.12
N LEU A 63 -14.12 2.42 -3.64
CA LEU A 63 -13.51 1.38 -2.82
C LEU A 63 -12.46 1.93 -1.86
N VAL A 64 -11.62 2.87 -2.31
CA VAL A 64 -10.62 3.53 -1.45
C VAL A 64 -11.32 4.31 -0.33
N VAL A 65 -12.37 5.07 -0.63
CA VAL A 65 -13.14 5.80 0.40
C VAL A 65 -13.74 4.83 1.40
N VAL A 66 -14.38 3.76 0.94
CA VAL A 66 -14.94 2.73 1.81
C VAL A 66 -13.85 2.10 2.70
N ALA A 67 -12.71 1.72 2.11
CA ALA A 67 -11.58 1.16 2.85
C ALA A 67 -11.05 2.13 3.92
N VAL A 68 -10.87 3.41 3.58
CA VAL A 68 -10.42 4.45 4.52
C VAL A 68 -11.42 4.60 5.67
N VAL A 69 -12.72 4.66 5.36
CA VAL A 69 -13.76 4.77 6.40
C VAL A 69 -13.78 3.55 7.31
N LEU A 70 -13.71 2.34 6.76
CA LEU A 70 -13.69 1.09 7.54
C LEU A 70 -12.45 1.01 8.43
N VAL A 71 -11.27 1.31 7.89
CA VAL A 71 -10.01 1.33 8.64
C VAL A 71 -10.03 2.41 9.72
N ALA A 72 -10.51 3.61 9.41
CA ALA A 72 -10.64 4.69 10.38
C ALA A 72 -11.57 4.31 11.54
N ARG A 73 -12.71 3.72 11.23
CA ARG A 73 -13.67 3.23 12.25
C ARG A 73 -13.07 2.11 13.10
N PHE A 74 -12.40 1.16 12.48
CA PHE A 74 -11.73 0.08 13.19
C PHE A 74 -10.63 0.61 14.11
N LEU A 75 -9.76 1.50 13.62
CA LEU A 75 -8.66 2.06 14.40
C LEU A 75 -9.12 3.06 15.48
N ALA A 76 -10.34 3.59 15.37
CA ALA A 76 -10.98 4.42 16.39
C ALA A 76 -11.73 3.60 17.47
N SER A 77 -11.95 2.30 17.25
CA SER A 77 -12.55 1.41 18.26
C SER A 77 -11.58 1.15 19.43
N ASP A 78 -12.09 0.63 20.54
CA ASP A 78 -11.28 0.27 21.72
C ASP A 78 -10.18 -0.72 21.36
N PHE A 79 -10.49 -1.70 20.50
CA PHE A 79 -9.51 -2.64 19.99
C PHE A 79 -8.42 -1.94 19.15
N GLY A 80 -8.80 -1.02 18.27
CA GLY A 80 -7.89 -0.22 17.47
C GLY A 80 -7.02 0.70 18.32
N LEU A 81 -7.58 1.30 19.38
CA LEU A 81 -6.82 2.12 20.34
C LEU A 81 -5.77 1.28 21.07
N ALA A 82 -6.13 0.08 21.56
CA ALA A 82 -5.19 -0.85 22.18
C ALA A 82 -4.08 -1.30 21.23
N MET A 83 -4.41 -1.52 19.94
CA MET A 83 -3.46 -1.85 18.89
C MET A 83 -2.47 -0.69 18.64
N ARG A 84 -2.95 0.56 18.58
CA ARG A 84 -2.11 1.76 18.44
C ARG A 84 -1.23 1.98 19.68
N ALA A 85 -1.76 1.78 20.89
CA ALA A 85 -0.98 1.84 22.12
C ALA A 85 0.13 0.78 22.13
N THR A 86 -0.15 -0.43 21.64
CA THR A 86 0.83 -1.51 21.47
C THR A 86 1.95 -1.11 20.49
N GLY A 87 1.60 -0.44 19.40
CA GLY A 87 2.56 0.06 18.41
C GLY A 87 3.46 1.18 18.97
N ALA A 88 2.88 2.07 19.79
CA ALA A 88 3.62 3.18 20.38
C ALA A 88 4.59 2.72 21.50
N ASN A 89 4.12 1.88 22.41
CA ASN A 89 4.97 1.35 23.49
C ASN A 89 4.42 0.02 24.02
N GLN A 90 5.02 -1.09 23.59
CA GLN A 90 4.62 -2.43 24.01
C GLN A 90 4.74 -2.69 25.53
N ARG A 91 5.75 -2.09 26.20
CA ARG A 91 5.94 -2.28 27.64
C ARG A 91 4.80 -1.61 28.43
N MET A 92 4.47 -0.37 28.04
CA MET A 92 3.36 0.37 28.65
C MET A 92 2.02 -0.31 28.37
N ALA A 93 1.77 -0.79 27.15
CA ALA A 93 0.55 -1.50 26.80
C ALA A 93 0.36 -2.76 27.67
N ARG A 94 1.41 -3.56 27.87
CA ARG A 94 1.37 -4.74 28.75
C ARG A 94 1.13 -4.38 30.22
N ALA A 95 1.73 -3.30 30.69
CA ALA A 95 1.51 -2.84 32.07
C ALA A 95 0.04 -2.44 32.32
N ASN A 96 -0.68 -2.02 31.27
CA ASN A 96 -2.11 -1.73 31.30
C ASN A 96 -2.99 -2.96 30.97
N GLY A 97 -2.43 -4.19 30.98
CA GLY A 97 -3.17 -5.43 30.77
C GLY A 97 -3.51 -5.76 29.33
N ILE A 98 -2.95 -5.03 28.34
CA ILE A 98 -3.21 -5.28 26.92
C ILE A 98 -2.38 -6.47 26.42
N ASP A 99 -3.04 -7.46 25.82
CA ASP A 99 -2.34 -8.55 25.12
C ASP A 99 -1.72 -8.03 23.80
N THR A 100 -0.46 -7.62 23.91
CA THR A 100 0.29 -7.07 22.76
C THR A 100 0.47 -8.08 21.64
N GLY A 101 0.52 -9.39 21.93
CA GLY A 101 0.65 -10.44 20.93
C GLY A 101 -0.54 -10.48 19.97
N MET A 102 -1.75 -10.50 20.55
CA MET A 102 -3.00 -10.51 19.79
C MET A 102 -3.15 -9.25 18.90
N HIS A 103 -2.80 -8.08 19.46
CA HIS A 103 -2.92 -6.82 18.72
C HIS A 103 -1.90 -6.70 17.58
N ILE A 104 -0.69 -7.27 17.73
CA ILE A 104 0.29 -7.37 16.64
C ILE A 104 -0.23 -8.29 15.54
N TYR A 105 -0.80 -9.46 15.88
CA TYR A 105 -1.39 -10.35 14.89
C TYR A 105 -2.53 -9.70 14.12
N ALA A 106 -3.42 -9.01 14.83
CA ALA A 106 -4.54 -8.30 14.21
C ALA A 106 -4.08 -7.17 13.26
N GLY A 107 -3.07 -6.40 13.66
CA GLY A 107 -2.50 -5.35 12.82
C GLY A 107 -1.85 -5.90 11.55
N MET A 108 -1.09 -6.98 11.68
CA MET A 108 -0.50 -7.67 10.51
C MET A 108 -1.57 -8.29 9.60
N ALA A 109 -2.62 -8.88 10.18
CA ALA A 109 -3.73 -9.45 9.41
C ALA A 109 -4.47 -8.37 8.62
N LEU A 110 -4.80 -7.24 9.25
CA LEU A 110 -5.44 -6.10 8.60
C LEU A 110 -4.58 -5.54 7.46
N SER A 111 -3.28 -5.33 7.70
CA SER A 111 -2.35 -4.84 6.68
C SER A 111 -2.29 -5.78 5.48
N ASN A 112 -2.12 -7.09 5.71
CA ASN A 112 -2.05 -8.08 4.62
C ASN A 112 -3.41 -8.23 3.89
N ALA A 113 -4.54 -8.07 4.57
CA ALA A 113 -5.85 -8.07 3.94
C ALA A 113 -6.02 -6.89 2.97
N LEU A 114 -5.56 -5.68 3.37
CA LEU A 114 -5.57 -4.51 2.50
C LEU A 114 -4.65 -4.67 1.29
N VAL A 115 -3.46 -5.25 1.49
CA VAL A 115 -2.51 -5.55 0.40
C VAL A 115 -3.09 -6.58 -0.56
N GLY A 116 -3.73 -7.63 -0.05
CA GLY A 116 -4.41 -8.64 -0.87
C GLY A 116 -5.55 -8.04 -1.71
N LEU A 117 -6.37 -7.18 -1.09
CA LEU A 117 -7.43 -6.45 -1.79
C LEU A 117 -6.86 -5.55 -2.91
N ALA A 118 -5.81 -4.78 -2.60
CA ALA A 118 -5.14 -3.92 -3.57
C ALA A 118 -4.55 -4.72 -4.74
N GLY A 119 -3.91 -5.87 -4.46
CA GLY A 119 -3.38 -6.77 -5.50
C GLY A 119 -4.46 -7.34 -6.41
N ALA A 120 -5.59 -7.77 -5.84
CA ALA A 120 -6.72 -8.26 -6.62
C ALA A 120 -7.32 -7.17 -7.53
N LEU A 121 -7.49 -5.95 -7.02
CA LEU A 121 -7.96 -4.81 -7.80
C LEU A 121 -6.96 -4.43 -8.90
N PHE A 122 -5.67 -4.44 -8.58
CA PHE A 122 -4.61 -4.17 -9.54
C PHE A 122 -4.64 -5.17 -10.71
N ALA A 123 -4.75 -6.46 -10.42
CA ALA A 123 -4.83 -7.49 -11.45
C ALA A 123 -6.08 -7.32 -12.35
N GLN A 124 -7.24 -6.99 -11.77
CA GLN A 124 -8.47 -6.78 -12.53
C GLN A 124 -8.44 -5.52 -13.38
N THR A 125 -7.82 -4.44 -12.90
CA THR A 125 -7.74 -3.17 -13.64
C THR A 125 -6.71 -3.20 -14.75
N ASN A 126 -5.61 -3.94 -14.57
CA ASN A 126 -4.58 -4.08 -15.59
C ASN A 126 -4.84 -5.25 -16.56
N GLY A 127 -5.76 -6.16 -16.23
CA GLY A 127 -6.11 -7.31 -17.06
C GLY A 127 -5.07 -8.43 -17.06
N PHE A 128 -4.10 -8.39 -16.15
CA PHE A 128 -3.12 -9.46 -15.95
C PHE A 128 -2.69 -9.57 -14.49
N ALA A 129 -2.31 -10.76 -14.08
CA ALA A 129 -1.69 -11.03 -12.78
C ALA A 129 -0.25 -11.52 -13.03
N ASP A 130 0.70 -10.87 -12.38
CA ASP A 130 2.12 -11.20 -12.45
C ASP A 130 2.71 -11.35 -11.05
N VAL A 131 3.38 -12.47 -10.80
CA VAL A 131 3.96 -12.81 -9.49
C VAL A 131 5.09 -11.83 -9.11
N THR A 132 5.75 -11.23 -10.09
CA THR A 132 6.89 -10.32 -9.88
C THR A 132 6.48 -8.87 -9.66
N SER A 133 5.25 -8.48 -10.01
CA SER A 133 4.75 -7.10 -9.90
C SER A 133 4.86 -6.52 -8.48
N GLY A 134 4.80 -7.37 -7.46
CA GLY A 134 4.89 -6.96 -6.06
C GLY A 134 6.27 -6.51 -5.61
N LEU A 135 7.36 -6.89 -6.30
CA LEU A 135 8.72 -6.65 -5.82
C LEU A 135 9.08 -5.15 -5.75
N GLY A 136 8.61 -4.35 -6.71
CA GLY A 136 8.84 -2.89 -6.72
C GLY A 136 7.82 -2.10 -5.89
N THR A 137 6.66 -2.68 -5.61
CA THR A 137 5.52 -2.00 -4.96
C THR A 137 5.82 -1.55 -3.54
N ILE A 138 6.72 -2.24 -2.82
CA ILE A 138 7.15 -1.86 -1.47
C ILE A 138 7.78 -0.47 -1.46
N VAL A 139 8.66 -0.19 -2.43
CA VAL A 139 9.36 1.11 -2.54
C VAL A 139 8.37 2.21 -2.91
N VAL A 140 7.47 1.93 -3.86
CA VAL A 140 6.40 2.84 -4.28
C VAL A 140 5.47 3.16 -3.11
N GLY A 141 5.03 2.15 -2.36
CA GLY A 141 4.16 2.33 -1.20
C GLY A 141 4.80 3.16 -0.10
N LEU A 142 6.07 2.89 0.21
CA LEU A 142 6.82 3.67 1.19
C LEU A 142 6.98 5.13 0.75
N ALA A 143 7.31 5.36 -0.52
CA ALA A 143 7.41 6.69 -1.09
C ALA A 143 6.10 7.47 -0.99
N ALA A 144 4.99 6.83 -1.36
CA ALA A 144 3.66 7.44 -1.30
C ALA A 144 3.29 7.86 0.13
N VAL A 145 3.58 7.00 1.13
CA VAL A 145 3.34 7.32 2.54
C VAL A 145 4.19 8.51 2.99
N ILE A 146 5.49 8.52 2.68
CA ILE A 146 6.40 9.61 3.05
C ILE A 146 5.94 10.94 2.42
N VAL A 147 5.58 10.93 1.14
CA VAL A 147 5.03 12.11 0.46
C VAL A 147 3.75 12.57 1.16
N GLY A 148 2.85 11.64 1.49
CA GLY A 148 1.60 11.94 2.18
C GLY A 148 1.82 12.57 3.57
N GLU A 149 2.72 12.01 4.37
CA GLU A 149 3.08 12.54 5.69
C GLU A 149 3.75 13.92 5.62
N THR A 150 4.53 14.18 4.58
CA THR A 150 5.16 15.50 4.39
C THR A 150 4.18 16.57 3.95
N LEU A 151 3.17 16.20 3.16
CA LEU A 151 2.12 17.11 2.67
C LEU A 151 1.06 17.42 3.74
N LEU A 152 0.66 16.38 4.48
CA LEU A 152 -0.38 16.45 5.51
C LEU A 152 0.15 15.96 6.87
N PRO A 153 1.10 16.68 7.50
CA PRO A 153 1.60 16.29 8.80
C PRO A 153 0.50 16.44 9.84
N SER A 154 -0.06 15.33 10.31
CA SER A 154 -1.16 15.36 11.26
C SER A 154 -1.04 14.28 12.33
N ARG A 155 -1.44 14.67 13.56
CA ARG A 155 -1.61 13.74 14.68
C ARG A 155 -2.98 13.04 14.67
N PHE A 156 -3.90 13.52 13.84
CA PHE A 156 -5.25 12.92 13.72
C PHE A 156 -5.21 11.72 12.77
N LEU A 157 -5.75 10.60 13.25
CA LEU A 157 -5.79 9.32 12.53
C LEU A 157 -6.39 9.45 11.12
N VAL A 158 -7.54 10.12 11.02
CA VAL A 158 -8.25 10.26 9.74
C VAL A 158 -7.40 11.05 8.74
N LEU A 159 -6.76 12.14 9.18
CA LEU A 159 -5.88 12.94 8.33
C LEU A 159 -4.63 12.17 7.90
N ALA A 160 -4.08 11.30 8.75
CA ALA A 160 -2.97 10.43 8.38
C ALA A 160 -3.39 9.42 7.29
N LEU A 161 -4.57 8.82 7.41
CA LEU A 161 -5.11 7.91 6.38
C LEU A 161 -5.38 8.63 5.05
N VAL A 162 -5.98 9.82 5.11
CA VAL A 162 -6.18 10.67 3.93
C VAL A 162 -4.84 11.09 3.35
N GLY A 163 -3.85 11.39 4.19
CA GLY A 163 -2.48 11.68 3.80
C GLY A 163 -1.86 10.57 2.95
N CYS A 164 -2.04 9.30 3.34
CA CYS A 164 -1.56 8.16 2.55
C CYS A 164 -2.22 8.12 1.15
N VAL A 165 -3.53 8.41 1.05
CA VAL A 165 -4.24 8.42 -0.23
C VAL A 165 -3.76 9.59 -1.09
N VAL A 166 -3.70 10.80 -0.54
CA VAL A 166 -3.20 11.99 -1.25
C VAL A 166 -1.75 11.77 -1.70
N GLY A 167 -0.91 11.23 -0.82
CA GLY A 167 0.49 10.92 -1.14
C GLY A 167 0.62 9.94 -2.30
N SER A 168 -0.22 8.89 -2.35
CA SER A 168 -0.20 7.94 -3.47
C SER A 168 -0.63 8.57 -4.79
N VAL A 169 -1.63 9.46 -4.77
CA VAL A 169 -2.07 10.20 -5.97
C VAL A 169 -1.00 11.16 -6.45
N VAL A 170 -0.43 11.96 -5.55
CA VAL A 170 0.65 12.92 -5.88
C VAL A 170 1.88 12.18 -6.41
N TYR A 171 2.26 11.07 -5.77
CA TYR A 171 3.35 10.24 -6.24
C TYR A 171 3.07 9.69 -7.65
N GLY A 172 1.87 9.15 -7.90
CA GLY A 172 1.46 8.65 -9.20
C GLY A 172 1.50 9.72 -10.29
N ILE A 173 1.00 10.93 -10.00
CA ILE A 173 1.07 12.08 -10.92
C ILE A 173 2.53 12.46 -11.19
N ALA A 174 3.37 12.52 -10.17
CA ALA A 174 4.78 12.87 -10.33
C ALA A 174 5.54 11.85 -11.20
N VAL A 175 5.29 10.55 -11.02
CA VAL A 175 5.85 9.49 -11.87
C VAL A 175 5.34 9.61 -13.29
N GLN A 176 4.04 9.85 -13.50
CA GLN A 176 3.46 10.00 -14.83
C GLN A 176 4.00 11.22 -15.57
N LEU A 177 4.17 12.34 -14.86
CA LEU A 177 4.79 13.54 -15.43
C LEU A 177 6.25 13.30 -15.80
N ALA A 178 7.02 12.60 -14.95
CA ALA A 178 8.40 12.25 -15.23
C ALA A 178 8.53 11.37 -16.48
N LEU A 179 7.61 10.42 -16.67
CA LEU A 179 7.58 9.55 -17.86
C LEU A 179 7.09 10.26 -19.14
N SER A 180 6.21 11.26 -18.98
CA SER A 180 5.67 12.03 -20.11
C SER A 180 6.62 13.13 -20.58
N ALA A 181 7.67 13.42 -19.83
CA ALA A 181 8.68 14.42 -20.18
C ALA A 181 9.65 13.85 -21.22
N ASP A 182 9.28 13.88 -22.50
CA ASP A 182 10.12 13.48 -23.66
C ASP A 182 11.50 14.16 -23.68
N VAL A 183 11.63 15.29 -22.96
CA VAL A 183 12.89 16.07 -22.87
C VAL A 183 14.03 15.28 -22.20
N ILE A 184 13.72 14.28 -21.36
CA ILE A 184 14.73 13.51 -20.60
C ILE A 184 14.99 12.15 -21.26
N GLY A 185 14.23 11.76 -22.30
CA GLY A 185 14.41 10.49 -23.01
C GLY A 185 14.19 9.24 -22.15
N LEU A 186 13.45 9.36 -21.04
CA LEU A 186 13.15 8.26 -20.13
C LEU A 186 12.18 7.27 -20.79
N LYS A 187 12.57 6.01 -20.79
CA LYS A 187 11.72 4.90 -21.26
C LYS A 187 10.95 4.30 -20.09
N ALA A 188 9.90 3.54 -20.40
CA ALA A 188 9.15 2.79 -19.40
C ALA A 188 10.02 1.83 -18.55
N SER A 189 11.17 1.39 -19.09
CA SER A 189 12.18 0.63 -18.35
C SER A 189 12.84 1.40 -17.21
N ASP A 190 12.82 2.74 -17.27
CA ASP A 190 13.51 3.61 -16.31
C ASP A 190 12.59 4.02 -15.14
N LEU A 191 11.39 3.44 -15.08
CA LEU A 191 10.40 3.64 -14.00
C LEU A 191 11.01 3.42 -12.62
N ASN A 192 11.81 2.37 -12.46
CA ASN A 192 12.47 2.07 -11.19
C ASN A 192 13.51 3.13 -10.81
N LEU A 193 14.22 3.66 -11.79
CA LEU A 193 15.18 4.75 -11.60
C LEU A 193 14.45 6.06 -11.22
N ALA A 194 13.40 6.42 -11.96
CA ALA A 194 12.59 7.60 -11.67
C ALA A 194 11.97 7.51 -10.26
N THR A 195 11.47 6.33 -9.88
CA THR A 195 10.95 6.05 -8.54
C THR A 195 12.03 6.24 -7.49
N ALA A 196 13.21 5.67 -7.67
CA ALA A 196 14.31 5.77 -6.70
C ALA A 196 14.77 7.23 -6.50
N VAL A 197 14.87 8.00 -7.58
CA VAL A 197 15.22 9.43 -7.53
C VAL A 197 14.15 10.22 -6.80
N LEU A 198 12.87 10.00 -7.10
CA LEU A 198 11.73 10.69 -6.49
C LEU A 198 11.65 10.40 -4.98
N VAL A 199 11.84 9.14 -4.58
CA VAL A 199 11.90 8.73 -3.17
C VAL A 199 13.07 9.40 -2.46
N THR A 200 14.24 9.41 -3.11
CA THR A 200 15.44 10.05 -2.53
C THR A 200 15.21 11.54 -2.30
N ILE A 201 14.63 12.24 -3.28
CA ILE A 201 14.28 13.66 -3.15
C ILE A 201 13.25 13.85 -2.02
N ALA A 202 12.20 13.04 -1.97
CA ALA A 202 11.16 13.12 -0.94
C ALA A 202 11.71 12.90 0.48
N LEU A 203 12.72 12.04 0.64
CA LEU A 203 13.37 11.78 1.93
C LEU A 203 14.40 12.85 2.33
N VAL A 204 15.13 13.39 1.36
CA VAL A 204 16.24 14.32 1.62
C VAL A 204 15.74 15.75 1.78
N LEU A 205 14.73 16.16 0.99
CA LEU A 205 14.22 17.53 1.00
C LEU A 205 13.71 18.02 2.38
N PRO A 206 12.92 17.22 3.14
CA PRO A 206 12.49 17.60 4.49
C PRO A 206 13.65 17.73 5.48
N ARG A 207 14.67 16.89 5.33
CA ARG A 207 15.87 16.94 6.20
C ARG A 207 16.71 18.19 5.96
N LEU A 208 16.84 18.60 4.70
CA LEU A 208 17.54 19.85 4.34
C LEU A 208 16.80 21.10 4.83
N ARG A 209 15.48 21.05 5.02
CA ARG A 209 14.65 22.14 5.56
C ARG A 209 14.56 22.15 7.09
N GLY A 210 15.36 21.35 7.79
CA GLY A 210 15.45 21.37 9.26
C GLY A 210 14.21 20.80 9.98
N ARG A 211 13.31 20.10 9.29
CA ARG A 211 12.22 19.34 9.90
C ARG A 211 12.70 17.92 10.16
N SER A 212 13.14 17.66 11.40
CA SER A 212 13.32 16.28 11.86
C SER A 212 11.97 15.59 11.84
N VAL A 213 11.84 14.55 11.04
CA VAL A 213 10.74 13.60 11.14
C VAL A 213 10.94 12.85 12.45
N SER A 214 10.19 13.22 13.48
CA SER A 214 10.14 12.54 14.78
C SER A 214 9.13 11.40 14.73
#